data_14794f3d850a3cd771e405a1ba277656
#
_entry.id   14794f3d850a3cd771e405a1ba277656
#
_cell.length_a   1.000
_cell.length_b   1.000
_cell.length_c   1.000
_cell.angle_alpha   90.00
_cell.angle_beta   90.00
_cell.angle_gamma   90.00
#
_symmetry.space_group_name_H-M   'P 1'
#
loop_
_entity.id
_entity.type
_entity.pdbx_description
1 polymer ?
#
loop_
_entity_poly.entity_id
_entity_poly.type
_entity_poly.pdbx_seq_one_letter_code
_entity_poly.pdbx_strand_id
1 'polypeptide(L)'
;MKMTANRIKAVALSHFARYGYEGTSLANIAQEVGIKKPSIYAHFKGKEELYFTCLESALQKDLQSFTDDIENFSKASTEELLVNLLKGYAKRFGESEESMFWLRTSYFPPDAFREQIIDKANVHIENVGKLLFPVFKRASEQDELHNIEVKDALEAFLCLLDGLMVELLYAGLNRFETRLEASWKVFWRGLSN
;
A
#
# COMPACT_ATOMS: atom_id res chain seq x y z
N MET A 1 -17.80 -17.91 16.04
CA MET A 1 -18.01 -17.49 14.63
C MET A 1 -17.03 -16.41 14.14
N LYS A 2 -16.86 -15.24 14.80
CA LYS A 2 -15.89 -14.19 14.37
C LYS A 2 -14.44 -14.69 14.27
N MET A 3 -13.95 -15.50 15.21
CA MET A 3 -12.58 -16.03 15.18
C MET A 3 -12.30 -16.90 13.94
N THR A 4 -13.27 -17.72 13.50
CA THR A 4 -13.10 -18.58 12.32
C THR A 4 -13.04 -17.75 11.04
N ALA A 5 -13.91 -16.75 10.87
CA ALA A 5 -13.89 -15.86 9.72
C ALA A 5 -12.55 -15.08 9.61
N ASN A 6 -12.04 -14.57 10.72
CA ASN A 6 -10.75 -13.88 10.75
C ASN A 6 -9.58 -14.82 10.40
N ARG A 7 -9.61 -16.08 10.86
CA ARG A 7 -8.59 -17.07 10.50
C ARG A 7 -8.66 -17.45 9.03
N ILE A 8 -9.87 -17.62 8.47
CA ILE A 8 -10.05 -17.84 7.02
C ILE A 8 -9.47 -16.66 6.23
N LYS A 9 -9.78 -15.41 6.62
CA LYS A 9 -9.28 -14.21 5.96
C LYS A 9 -7.75 -14.13 6.04
N ALA A 10 -7.13 -14.38 7.19
CA ALA A 10 -5.67 -14.33 7.34
C ALA A 10 -4.96 -15.36 6.44
N VAL A 11 -5.42 -16.61 6.45
CA VAL A 11 -4.87 -17.68 5.59
C VAL A 11 -5.10 -17.36 4.11
N ALA A 12 -6.30 -16.86 3.75
CA ALA A 12 -6.61 -16.49 2.38
C ALA A 12 -5.70 -15.37 1.88
N LEU A 13 -5.46 -14.35 2.70
CA LEU A 13 -4.57 -13.24 2.38
C LEU A 13 -3.16 -13.74 2.10
N SER A 14 -2.61 -14.62 2.94
CA SER A 14 -1.30 -15.26 2.72
C SER A 14 -1.26 -16.01 1.38
N HIS A 15 -2.30 -16.79 1.07
CA HIS A 15 -2.39 -17.50 -0.22
C HIS A 15 -2.47 -16.53 -1.40
N PHE A 16 -3.31 -15.50 -1.33
CA PHE A 16 -3.43 -14.50 -2.40
C PHE A 16 -2.13 -13.69 -2.59
N ALA A 17 -1.44 -13.34 -1.51
CA ALA A 17 -0.16 -12.64 -1.57
C ALA A 17 0.92 -13.47 -2.29
N ARG A 18 0.94 -14.79 -2.04
CA ARG A 18 1.98 -15.70 -2.57
C ARG A 18 1.65 -16.24 -3.96
N TYR A 19 0.41 -16.64 -4.18
CA TYR A 19 0.00 -17.41 -5.37
C TYR A 19 -0.92 -16.63 -6.32
N GLY A 20 -1.32 -15.41 -5.93
CA GLY A 20 -2.31 -14.63 -6.67
C GLY A 20 -3.73 -15.20 -6.56
N TYR A 21 -4.67 -14.53 -7.25
CA TYR A 21 -6.06 -14.99 -7.27
C TYR A 21 -6.20 -16.35 -7.92
N GLU A 22 -5.65 -16.55 -9.13
CA GLU A 22 -5.83 -17.78 -9.90
C GLU A 22 -5.16 -18.99 -9.22
N GLY A 23 -3.98 -18.82 -8.65
CA GLY A 23 -3.24 -19.89 -7.98
C GLY A 23 -3.81 -20.30 -6.61
N THR A 24 -4.79 -19.57 -6.08
CA THR A 24 -5.40 -19.82 -4.77
C THR A 24 -6.71 -20.58 -4.91
N SER A 25 -6.92 -21.63 -4.09
CA SER A 25 -8.17 -22.36 -4.01
C SER A 25 -8.79 -22.35 -2.62
N LEU A 26 -10.14 -22.32 -2.55
CA LEU A 26 -10.85 -22.46 -1.27
C LEU A 26 -10.57 -23.80 -0.55
N ALA A 27 -10.18 -24.84 -1.29
CA ALA A 27 -9.81 -26.13 -0.71
C ALA A 27 -8.50 -26.03 0.07
N ASN A 28 -7.47 -25.38 -0.51
CA ASN A 28 -6.18 -25.16 0.16
C ASN A 28 -6.33 -24.28 1.39
N ILE A 29 -7.11 -23.20 1.29
CA ILE A 29 -7.42 -22.32 2.44
C ILE A 29 -8.13 -23.13 3.54
N ALA A 30 -9.15 -23.92 3.21
CA ALA A 30 -9.87 -24.73 4.20
C ALA A 30 -8.94 -25.74 4.89
N GLN A 31 -8.07 -26.40 4.13
CA GLN A 31 -7.09 -27.35 4.65
C GLN A 31 -6.15 -26.67 5.65
N GLU A 32 -5.58 -25.49 5.32
CA GLU A 32 -4.65 -24.78 6.20
C GLU A 32 -5.35 -24.21 7.44
N VAL A 33 -6.60 -23.76 7.32
CA VAL A 33 -7.43 -23.35 8.47
C VAL A 33 -7.80 -24.54 9.37
N GLY A 34 -7.77 -25.77 8.85
CA GLY A 34 -8.18 -26.99 9.57
C GLY A 34 -9.70 -27.18 9.59
N ILE A 35 -10.40 -26.74 8.55
CA ILE A 35 -11.86 -26.88 8.39
C ILE A 35 -12.22 -27.56 7.08
N LYS A 36 -13.48 -27.99 6.93
CA LYS A 36 -13.98 -28.49 5.65
C LYS A 36 -14.32 -27.34 4.71
N LYS A 37 -14.05 -27.46 3.40
CA LYS A 37 -14.38 -26.42 2.38
C LYS A 37 -15.81 -25.87 2.50
N PRO A 38 -16.87 -26.70 2.72
CA PRO A 38 -18.21 -26.16 2.94
C PRO A 38 -18.35 -25.17 4.11
N SER A 39 -17.48 -25.26 5.12
CA SER A 39 -17.50 -24.33 6.25
C SER A 39 -17.08 -22.90 5.88
N ILE A 40 -16.33 -22.73 4.77
CA ILE A 40 -15.99 -21.39 4.26
C ILE A 40 -17.25 -20.66 3.79
N TYR A 41 -18.17 -21.37 3.14
CA TYR A 41 -19.41 -20.81 2.63
C TYR A 41 -20.39 -20.32 3.72
N ALA A 42 -20.17 -20.72 4.98
CA ALA A 42 -20.89 -20.15 6.12
C ALA A 42 -20.43 -18.70 6.45
N HIS A 43 -19.30 -18.24 5.88
CA HIS A 43 -18.70 -16.94 6.16
C HIS A 43 -18.54 -16.07 4.91
N PHE A 44 -18.28 -16.68 3.75
CA PHE A 44 -17.99 -16.01 2.48
C PHE A 44 -18.72 -16.73 1.35
N LYS A 45 -19.38 -15.99 0.45
CA LYS A 45 -20.13 -16.56 -0.69
C LYS A 45 -19.23 -17.30 -1.70
N GLY A 46 -17.92 -17.00 -1.70
CA GLY A 46 -16.96 -17.61 -2.60
C GLY A 46 -15.55 -17.02 -2.50
N LYS A 47 -14.67 -17.45 -3.42
CA LYS A 47 -13.29 -17.00 -3.52
C LYS A 47 -13.21 -15.49 -3.82
N GLU A 48 -14.10 -15.00 -4.66
CA GLU A 48 -14.18 -13.58 -5.03
C GLU A 48 -14.47 -12.69 -3.84
N GLU A 49 -15.54 -12.96 -3.08
CA GLU A 49 -15.89 -12.17 -1.88
C GLU A 49 -14.76 -12.19 -0.86
N LEU A 50 -14.14 -13.36 -0.67
CA LEU A 50 -13.00 -13.50 0.24
C LEU A 50 -11.80 -12.68 -0.23
N TYR A 51 -11.51 -12.67 -1.54
CA TYR A 51 -10.46 -11.88 -2.15
C TYR A 51 -10.67 -10.37 -1.93
N PHE A 52 -11.87 -9.87 -2.27
CA PHE A 52 -12.18 -8.44 -2.06
C PHE A 52 -12.22 -8.05 -0.58
N THR A 53 -12.66 -8.95 0.32
CA THR A 53 -12.57 -8.73 1.76
C THR A 53 -11.11 -8.60 2.23
N CYS A 54 -10.20 -9.40 1.68
CA CYS A 54 -8.76 -9.26 1.93
C CYS A 54 -8.20 -7.96 1.37
N LEU A 55 -8.60 -7.59 0.15
CA LEU A 55 -8.17 -6.35 -0.51
C LEU A 55 -8.61 -5.11 0.27
N GLU A 56 -9.85 -5.04 0.68
CA GLU A 56 -10.37 -3.92 1.48
C GLU A 56 -9.64 -3.79 2.82
N SER A 57 -9.35 -4.93 3.47
CA SER A 57 -8.57 -4.93 4.70
C SER A 57 -7.12 -4.45 4.48
N ALA A 58 -6.49 -4.85 3.38
CA ALA A 58 -5.14 -4.42 3.04
C ALA A 58 -5.07 -2.92 2.73
N LEU A 59 -6.03 -2.38 1.96
CA LEU A 59 -6.16 -0.95 1.68
C LEU A 59 -6.35 -0.11 2.96
N GLN A 60 -7.24 -0.55 3.86
CA GLN A 60 -7.46 0.13 5.13
C GLN A 60 -6.21 0.14 5.99
N LYS A 61 -5.49 -0.99 6.06
CA LYS A 61 -4.25 -1.10 6.83
C LYS A 61 -3.13 -0.24 6.24
N ASP A 62 -3.03 -0.18 4.92
CA ASP A 62 -2.06 0.68 4.24
C ASP A 62 -2.32 2.16 4.53
N LEU A 63 -3.56 2.62 4.39
CA LEU A 63 -3.95 4.00 4.70
C LEU A 63 -3.72 4.34 6.18
N GLN A 64 -4.03 3.41 7.10
CA GLN A 64 -3.73 3.58 8.52
C GLN A 64 -2.23 3.72 8.77
N SER A 65 -1.41 2.94 8.05
CA SER A 65 0.05 3.04 8.18
C SER A 65 0.59 4.40 7.75
N PHE A 66 0.03 5.01 6.70
CA PHE A 66 0.37 6.41 6.35
C PHE A 66 -0.02 7.38 7.45
N THR A 67 -1.20 7.21 8.04
CA THR A 67 -1.65 8.04 9.17
C THR A 67 -0.71 7.92 10.35
N ASP A 68 -0.38 6.69 10.75
CA ASP A 68 0.53 6.40 11.88
C ASP A 68 1.93 6.99 11.63
N ASP A 69 2.47 6.87 10.42
CA ASP A 69 3.76 7.43 10.05
C ASP A 69 3.73 8.98 10.13
N ILE A 70 2.68 9.63 9.61
CA ILE A 70 2.51 11.09 9.68
C ILE A 70 2.47 11.55 11.15
N GLU A 71 1.74 10.85 12.02
CA GLU A 71 1.65 11.16 13.45
C GLU A 71 3.01 10.97 14.15
N ASN A 72 3.69 9.84 13.89
CA ASN A 72 4.99 9.51 14.48
C ASN A 72 6.08 10.55 14.14
N PHE A 73 6.05 11.07 12.91
CA PHE A 73 7.00 12.09 12.44
C PHE A 73 6.43 13.51 12.47
N SER A 74 5.34 13.77 13.21
CA SER A 74 4.67 15.08 13.25
C SER A 74 5.55 16.23 13.75
N LYS A 75 6.62 15.93 14.52
CA LYS A 75 7.60 16.90 15.04
C LYS A 75 8.88 16.99 14.19
N ALA A 76 9.03 16.14 13.20
CA ALA A 76 10.17 16.16 12.28
C ALA A 76 10.01 17.28 11.24
N SER A 77 11.08 17.60 10.52
CA SER A 77 10.99 18.44 9.31
C SER A 77 10.15 17.74 8.25
N THR A 78 9.60 18.51 7.32
CA THR A 78 8.83 17.93 6.21
C THR A 78 9.68 16.95 5.40
N GLU A 79 10.95 17.30 5.15
CA GLU A 79 11.91 16.40 4.49
C GLU A 79 12.04 15.05 5.19
N GLU A 80 12.28 15.07 6.50
CA GLU A 80 12.44 13.87 7.30
C GLU A 80 11.16 13.03 7.33
N LEU A 81 10.00 13.66 7.49
CA LEU A 81 8.71 12.97 7.46
C LEU A 81 8.50 12.25 6.12
N LEU A 82 8.62 12.97 5.01
CA LEU A 82 8.35 12.40 3.68
C LEU A 82 9.31 11.27 3.30
N VAL A 83 10.62 11.40 3.60
CA VAL A 83 11.57 10.32 3.31
C VAL A 83 11.33 9.10 4.20
N ASN A 84 10.87 9.30 5.45
CA ASN A 84 10.54 8.18 6.33
C ASN A 84 9.23 7.48 5.93
N LEU A 85 8.27 8.18 5.33
CA LEU A 85 7.11 7.54 4.70
C LEU A 85 7.52 6.54 3.60
N LEU A 86 8.43 6.95 2.71
CA LEU A 86 8.95 6.08 1.64
C LEU A 86 9.70 4.86 2.20
N LYS A 87 10.57 5.06 3.20
CA LYS A 87 11.30 3.98 3.87
C LYS A 87 10.38 3.05 4.65
N GLY A 88 9.39 3.60 5.36
CA GLY A 88 8.39 2.85 6.10
C GLY A 88 7.57 1.94 5.19
N TYR A 89 7.19 2.44 4.00
CA TYR A 89 6.49 1.64 3.00
C TYR A 89 7.33 0.43 2.56
N ALA A 90 8.61 0.64 2.20
CA ALA A 90 9.50 -0.43 1.77
C ALA A 90 9.72 -1.48 2.88
N LYS A 91 9.85 -1.04 4.13
CA LYS A 91 9.95 -1.94 5.28
C LYS A 91 8.68 -2.81 5.42
N ARG A 92 7.50 -2.20 5.37
CA ARG A 92 6.22 -2.93 5.47
C ARG A 92 6.03 -3.93 4.33
N PHE A 93 6.48 -3.62 3.13
CA PHE A 93 6.43 -4.56 2.00
C PHE A 93 7.23 -5.85 2.29
N GLY A 94 8.38 -5.74 2.94
CA GLY A 94 9.20 -6.89 3.31
C GLY A 94 8.67 -7.70 4.51
N GLU A 95 7.89 -7.08 5.40
CA GLU A 95 7.47 -7.64 6.69
C GLU A 95 5.98 -8.02 6.76
N SER A 96 5.13 -7.49 5.87
CA SER A 96 3.67 -7.63 5.92
C SER A 96 3.10 -8.29 4.68
N GLU A 97 2.43 -9.42 4.85
CA GLU A 97 1.71 -10.08 3.76
C GLU A 97 0.59 -9.21 3.19
N GLU A 98 -0.04 -8.35 4.01
CA GLU A 98 -1.03 -7.38 3.53
C GLU A 98 -0.42 -6.35 2.59
N SER A 99 0.73 -5.78 2.95
CA SER A 99 1.43 -4.79 2.11
C SER A 99 1.92 -5.43 0.81
N MET A 100 2.47 -6.64 0.87
CA MET A 100 2.86 -7.40 -0.32
C MET A 100 1.65 -7.73 -1.21
N PHE A 101 0.54 -8.18 -0.62
CA PHE A 101 -0.69 -8.49 -1.34
C PHE A 101 -1.25 -7.24 -2.03
N TRP A 102 -1.35 -6.12 -1.32
CA TRP A 102 -1.82 -4.86 -1.88
C TRP A 102 -0.94 -4.40 -3.05
N LEU A 103 0.37 -4.28 -2.84
CA LEU A 103 1.28 -3.81 -3.88
C LEU A 103 1.24 -4.71 -5.13
N ARG A 104 1.27 -6.04 -4.97
CA ARG A 104 1.18 -6.95 -6.12
C ARG A 104 -0.17 -6.86 -6.83
N THR A 105 -1.26 -6.70 -6.08
CA THR A 105 -2.60 -6.62 -6.65
C THR A 105 -2.79 -5.32 -7.44
N SER A 106 -2.26 -4.19 -6.98
CA SER A 106 -2.38 -2.90 -7.67
C SER A 106 -1.65 -2.88 -9.01
N TYR A 107 -0.47 -3.52 -9.09
CA TYR A 107 0.30 -3.58 -10.35
C TYR A 107 -0.03 -4.78 -11.24
N PHE A 108 -0.48 -5.90 -10.66
CA PHE A 108 -0.84 -7.14 -11.38
C PHE A 108 -2.24 -7.60 -11.00
N PRO A 109 -3.27 -6.82 -11.29
CA PRO A 109 -4.63 -7.21 -10.99
C PRO A 109 -5.02 -8.45 -11.80
N PRO A 110 -5.79 -9.40 -11.21
CA PRO A 110 -6.40 -10.49 -11.95
C PRO A 110 -7.25 -9.94 -13.09
N ASP A 111 -7.16 -10.56 -14.28
CA ASP A 111 -7.86 -10.05 -15.47
C ASP A 111 -9.38 -9.92 -15.26
N ALA A 112 -9.98 -10.86 -14.53
CA ALA A 112 -11.40 -10.86 -14.22
C ALA A 112 -11.87 -9.63 -13.42
N PHE A 113 -10.96 -8.94 -12.71
CA PHE A 113 -11.28 -7.83 -11.80
C PHE A 113 -10.45 -6.58 -12.07
N ARG A 114 -9.77 -6.51 -13.21
CA ARG A 114 -8.81 -5.45 -13.56
C ARG A 114 -9.41 -4.05 -13.34
N GLU A 115 -10.55 -3.77 -13.93
CA GLU A 115 -11.20 -2.45 -13.84
C GLU A 115 -11.55 -2.10 -12.38
N GLN A 116 -12.18 -3.04 -11.65
CA GLN A 116 -12.57 -2.80 -10.25
C GLN A 116 -11.35 -2.55 -9.34
N ILE A 117 -10.22 -3.21 -9.61
CA ILE A 117 -9.00 -3.04 -8.81
C ILE A 117 -8.34 -1.71 -9.16
N ILE A 118 -8.28 -1.32 -10.44
CA ILE A 118 -7.78 -0.01 -10.86
C ILE A 118 -8.59 1.12 -10.21
N ASP A 119 -9.92 1.03 -10.21
CA ASP A 119 -10.79 2.02 -9.56
C ASP A 119 -10.50 2.13 -8.06
N LYS A 120 -10.36 0.97 -7.37
CA LYS A 120 -10.01 0.95 -5.94
C LYS A 120 -8.60 1.52 -5.69
N ALA A 121 -7.64 1.26 -6.57
CA ALA A 121 -6.30 1.81 -6.49
C ALA A 121 -6.30 3.34 -6.66
N ASN A 122 -7.04 3.85 -7.64
CA ASN A 122 -7.19 5.29 -7.86
C ASN A 122 -7.81 5.99 -6.63
N VAL A 123 -8.91 5.45 -6.10
CA VAL A 123 -9.53 5.97 -4.86
C VAL A 123 -8.56 5.91 -3.68
N HIS A 124 -7.76 4.85 -3.58
CA HIS A 124 -6.77 4.71 -2.51
C HIS A 124 -5.67 5.79 -2.61
N ILE A 125 -5.10 6.00 -3.79
CA ILE A 125 -4.09 7.05 -4.03
C ILE A 125 -4.66 8.46 -3.75
N GLU A 126 -5.89 8.73 -4.14
CA GLU A 126 -6.57 9.97 -3.78
C GLU A 126 -6.67 10.15 -2.25
N ASN A 127 -6.96 9.08 -1.51
CA ASN A 127 -7.05 9.14 -0.05
C ASN A 127 -5.66 9.34 0.59
N VAL A 128 -4.61 8.72 0.07
CA VAL A 128 -3.22 9.00 0.47
C VAL A 128 -2.88 10.47 0.20
N GLY A 129 -3.24 10.99 -0.97
CA GLY A 129 -3.08 12.41 -1.31
C GLY A 129 -3.78 13.35 -0.32
N LYS A 130 -5.03 13.02 0.09
CA LYS A 130 -5.76 13.78 1.11
C LYS A 130 -5.07 13.79 2.48
N LEU A 131 -4.43 12.68 2.88
CA LEU A 131 -3.65 12.60 4.12
C LEU A 131 -2.36 13.44 4.03
N LEU A 132 -1.71 13.47 2.87
CA LEU A 132 -0.44 14.16 2.66
C LEU A 132 -0.63 15.65 2.38
N PHE A 133 -1.75 16.08 1.83
CA PHE A 133 -2.00 17.49 1.48
C PHE A 133 -1.75 18.46 2.66
N PRO A 134 -2.20 18.20 3.90
CA PRO A 134 -1.88 19.06 5.06
C PRO A 134 -0.37 19.14 5.37
N VAL A 135 0.40 18.07 5.09
CA VAL A 135 1.86 18.05 5.27
C VAL A 135 2.52 19.04 4.32
N PHE A 136 2.19 18.96 3.02
CA PHE A 136 2.73 19.87 2.00
C PHE A 136 2.24 21.31 2.19
N LYS A 137 0.99 21.49 2.64
CA LYS A 137 0.46 22.81 2.97
C LYS A 137 1.25 23.46 4.10
N ARG A 138 1.53 22.71 5.19
CA ARG A 138 2.39 23.17 6.28
C ARG A 138 3.79 23.55 5.80
N ALA A 139 4.39 22.74 4.92
CA ALA A 139 5.70 23.02 4.34
C ALA A 139 5.70 24.35 3.56
N SER A 140 4.65 24.61 2.78
CA SER A 140 4.49 25.90 2.09
C SER A 140 4.32 27.08 3.05
N GLU A 141 3.53 26.94 4.11
CA GLU A 141 3.33 27.94 5.14
C GLU A 141 4.60 28.23 5.97
N GLN A 142 5.55 27.31 6.00
CA GLN A 142 6.85 27.43 6.69
C GLN A 142 8.01 27.82 5.74
N ASP A 143 7.70 28.25 4.52
CA ASP A 143 8.69 28.59 3.49
C ASP A 143 9.69 27.47 3.15
N GLU A 144 9.30 26.20 3.37
CA GLU A 144 10.11 25.04 2.99
C GLU A 144 9.95 24.68 1.48
N LEU A 145 8.91 25.21 0.83
CA LEU A 145 8.65 25.04 -0.60
C LEU A 145 8.87 26.37 -1.35
N HIS A 146 9.80 26.39 -2.30
CA HIS A 146 10.13 27.59 -3.07
C HIS A 146 9.48 27.58 -4.48
N ASN A 147 8.62 28.55 -4.74
CA ASN A 147 7.99 28.78 -6.07
C ASN A 147 7.27 27.56 -6.67
N ILE A 148 6.73 26.67 -5.82
CA ILE A 148 5.99 25.49 -6.24
C ILE A 148 4.64 25.47 -5.54
N GLU A 149 3.59 25.23 -6.32
CA GLU A 149 2.25 25.03 -5.78
C GLU A 149 2.19 23.74 -4.93
N VAL A 150 1.48 23.82 -3.80
CA VAL A 150 1.30 22.66 -2.88
C VAL A 150 0.81 21.42 -3.62
N LYS A 151 -0.11 21.61 -4.56
CA LYS A 151 -0.66 20.51 -5.36
C LYS A 151 0.41 19.85 -6.23
N ASP A 152 1.24 20.65 -6.91
CA ASP A 152 2.28 20.12 -7.80
C ASP A 152 3.36 19.37 -7.01
N ALA A 153 3.73 19.87 -5.83
CA ALA A 153 4.66 19.18 -4.92
C ALA A 153 4.10 17.82 -4.46
N LEU A 154 2.82 17.77 -4.11
CA LEU A 154 2.13 16.53 -3.73
C LEU A 154 2.08 15.53 -4.88
N GLU A 155 1.64 15.95 -6.07
CA GLU A 155 1.57 15.07 -7.25
C GLU A 155 2.95 14.53 -7.64
N ALA A 156 3.99 15.36 -7.57
CA ALA A 156 5.36 14.92 -7.81
C ALA A 156 5.83 13.88 -6.77
N PHE A 157 5.44 14.04 -5.50
CA PHE A 157 5.73 13.06 -4.46
C PHE A 157 5.00 11.73 -4.68
N LEU A 158 3.71 11.76 -5.04
CA LEU A 158 2.94 10.56 -5.34
C LEU A 158 3.55 9.82 -6.54
N CYS A 159 3.96 10.53 -7.58
CA CYS A 159 4.66 9.95 -8.72
C CYS A 159 6.02 9.31 -8.33
N LEU A 160 6.77 9.96 -7.42
CA LEU A 160 8.01 9.40 -6.87
C LEU A 160 7.75 8.13 -6.07
N LEU A 161 6.71 8.13 -5.22
CA LEU A 161 6.26 6.96 -4.46
C LEU A 161 5.96 5.79 -5.41
N ASP A 162 5.13 6.01 -6.44
CA ASP A 162 4.77 4.98 -7.41
C ASP A 162 5.99 4.39 -8.11
N GLY A 163 6.91 5.24 -8.57
CA GLY A 163 8.15 4.80 -9.21
C GLY A 163 9.01 3.92 -8.29
N LEU A 164 9.12 4.30 -7.01
CA LEU A 164 9.86 3.54 -6.01
C LEU A 164 9.18 2.20 -5.67
N MET A 165 7.83 2.15 -5.66
CA MET A 165 7.10 0.90 -5.45
C MET A 165 7.32 -0.09 -6.59
N VAL A 166 7.41 0.38 -7.84
CA VAL A 166 7.78 -0.44 -8.99
C VAL A 166 9.18 -1.04 -8.80
N GLU A 167 10.18 -0.24 -8.42
CA GLU A 167 11.55 -0.73 -8.17
C GLU A 167 11.58 -1.79 -7.05
N LEU A 168 10.83 -1.56 -5.97
CA LEU A 168 10.71 -2.50 -4.85
C LEU A 168 10.12 -3.84 -5.31
N LEU A 169 9.07 -3.79 -6.12
CA LEU A 169 8.33 -4.97 -6.58
C LEU A 169 9.15 -5.83 -7.56
N TYR A 170 9.88 -5.19 -8.50
CA TYR A 170 10.61 -5.89 -9.56
C TYR A 170 12.06 -6.22 -9.21
N ALA A 171 12.72 -5.38 -8.43
CA ALA A 171 14.16 -5.47 -8.21
C ALA A 171 14.58 -5.57 -6.74
N GLY A 172 13.61 -5.43 -5.82
CA GLY A 172 13.82 -5.60 -4.38
C GLY A 172 14.46 -4.40 -3.68
N LEU A 173 14.74 -4.60 -2.38
CA LEU A 173 15.09 -3.52 -1.46
C LEU A 173 16.36 -2.77 -1.86
N ASN A 174 17.43 -3.46 -2.28
CA ASN A 174 18.69 -2.81 -2.66
C ASN A 174 18.50 -1.80 -3.81
N ARG A 175 17.68 -2.16 -4.79
CA ARG A 175 17.38 -1.29 -5.92
C ARG A 175 16.51 -0.11 -5.50
N PHE A 176 15.52 -0.37 -4.66
CA PHE A 176 14.70 0.66 -4.04
C PHE A 176 15.55 1.70 -3.30
N GLU A 177 16.48 1.27 -2.43
CA GLU A 177 17.34 2.18 -1.65
C GLU A 177 18.22 3.05 -2.56
N THR A 178 18.83 2.44 -3.59
CA THR A 178 19.64 3.19 -4.57
C THR A 178 18.84 4.25 -5.30
N ARG A 179 17.61 3.89 -5.72
CA ARG A 179 16.72 4.81 -6.44
C ARG A 179 16.16 5.88 -5.52
N LEU A 180 15.79 5.51 -4.30
CA LEU A 180 15.34 6.47 -3.30
C LEU A 180 16.43 7.52 -3.03
N GLU A 181 17.65 7.12 -2.77
CA GLU A 181 18.75 8.05 -2.49
C GLU A 181 18.97 9.06 -3.64
N ALA A 182 18.99 8.58 -4.87
CA ALA A 182 19.21 9.42 -6.03
C ALA A 182 18.03 10.36 -6.32
N SER A 183 16.80 9.80 -6.38
CA SER A 183 15.61 10.56 -6.73
C SER A 183 15.20 11.53 -5.62
N TRP A 184 15.38 11.16 -4.35
CA TRP A 184 15.11 12.05 -3.22
C TRP A 184 15.94 13.32 -3.25
N LYS A 185 17.24 13.21 -3.50
CA LYS A 185 18.13 14.38 -3.63
C LYS A 185 17.67 15.37 -4.71
N VAL A 186 17.20 14.86 -5.84
CA VAL A 186 16.71 15.70 -6.94
C VAL A 186 15.34 16.30 -6.60
N PHE A 187 14.43 15.46 -6.09
CA PHE A 187 13.09 15.86 -5.71
C PHE A 187 13.11 16.97 -4.65
N TRP A 188 13.79 16.71 -3.52
CA TRP A 188 13.82 17.67 -2.41
C TRP A 188 14.48 19.00 -2.79
N ARG A 189 15.62 18.96 -3.51
CA ARG A 189 16.24 20.19 -4.03
C ARG A 189 15.34 20.96 -4.96
N GLY A 190 14.54 20.28 -5.76
CA GLY A 190 13.57 20.94 -6.64
C GLY A 190 12.43 21.62 -5.88
N LEU A 191 12.13 21.19 -4.66
CA LEU A 191 11.11 21.80 -3.81
C LEU A 191 11.66 22.94 -2.94
N SER A 192 12.90 22.80 -2.44
CA SER A 192 13.44 23.63 -1.35
C SER A 192 14.44 24.72 -1.79
N ASN A 193 14.69 24.90 -3.10
CA ASN A 193 15.65 25.90 -3.62
C ASN A 193 14.96 27.07 -4.33
#